data_8e738c8b06e078f77e91b349805225ab
#
_entry.id   8e738c8b06e078f77e91b349805225ab
#
_cell.length_a   1.000
_cell.length_b   1.000
_cell.length_c   1.000
_cell.angle_alpha   90.00
_cell.angle_beta   90.00
_cell.angle_gamma   90.00
#
_symmetry.space_group_name_H-M   'P 1'
#
loop_
_entity.id
_entity.type
_entity.pdbx_description
1 polymer ?
#
loop_
_entity_poly.entity_id
_entity_poly.type
_entity_poly.pdbx_seq_one_letter_code
_entity_poly.pdbx_strand_id
1 'polypeptide(L)'
;FFENQISATSYNREMISTGEQVGPPTVVRDWSYISEEMAGPGWVSAGDAACFIDPLFSSGVHIALMSGVLSSAYAVTSLESPEMSEPTAAVYQEMILREYSLFRELANLFYESNRSIDSYFWEARRIAGTREDTDARSAFVRAVSGQSVRGYERAVLERGDLPNTVSLALDGVAEELKTRQDTLHNIGSSIPDAVPVLHPDARIVRKPVLSEGRFEYGVLLYSPGRIEGTVCSRFVEMLVNYIDGRSTVKQITKRLAKQAENTSEEALRDYVKEAIKILYFEGAIQRL
;
A
#
# COMPACT_ATOMS: atom_id res chain seq x y z
N PHE A 1 16.72 -39.20 0.57
CA PHE A 1 16.98 -37.76 0.83
C PHE A 1 16.42 -37.37 2.19
N PHE A 2 15.11 -37.54 2.46
CA PHE A 2 14.43 -37.12 3.68
C PHE A 2 15.07 -37.69 4.97
N GLU A 3 15.31 -38.99 5.04
CA GLU A 3 15.95 -39.65 6.18
C GLU A 3 17.36 -39.10 6.45
N ASN A 4 18.13 -38.81 5.39
CA ASN A 4 19.45 -38.24 5.53
C ASN A 4 19.42 -36.83 6.11
N GLN A 5 18.43 -35.99 5.72
CA GLN A 5 18.27 -34.66 6.27
C GLN A 5 17.85 -34.67 7.75
N ILE A 6 16.96 -35.55 8.12
CA ILE A 6 16.59 -35.76 9.53
C ILE A 6 17.80 -36.18 10.35
N SER A 7 18.58 -37.19 9.85
CA SER A 7 19.74 -37.69 10.54
C SER A 7 20.87 -36.66 10.66
N ALA A 8 20.97 -35.74 9.72
CA ALA A 8 21.99 -34.67 9.72
C ALA A 8 21.70 -33.56 10.77
N THR A 9 20.46 -33.42 11.20
CA THR A 9 20.04 -32.40 12.15
C THR A 9 19.86 -32.99 13.55
N SER A 10 20.74 -32.64 14.49
CA SER A 10 20.73 -33.21 15.85
C SER A 10 19.40 -33.03 16.57
N TYR A 11 18.80 -31.85 16.48
CA TYR A 11 17.51 -31.52 17.07
C TYR A 11 16.36 -32.39 16.51
N ASN A 12 16.25 -32.50 15.20
CA ASN A 12 15.20 -33.32 14.58
C ASN A 12 15.37 -34.80 14.94
N ARG A 13 16.60 -35.29 14.93
CA ARG A 13 16.90 -36.69 15.32
C ARG A 13 16.50 -36.97 16.76
N GLU A 14 16.78 -36.06 17.70
CA GLU A 14 16.36 -36.19 19.10
C GLU A 14 14.84 -36.17 19.23
N MET A 15 14.18 -35.23 18.56
CA MET A 15 12.75 -35.06 18.62
C MET A 15 11.96 -36.27 18.11
N ILE A 16 12.45 -36.97 17.09
CA ILE A 16 11.79 -38.17 16.54
C ILE A 16 12.34 -39.52 17.08
N SER A 17 13.32 -39.46 17.98
CA SER A 17 14.03 -40.67 18.45
C SER A 17 13.12 -41.73 19.08
N THR A 18 11.97 -41.32 19.63
CA THR A 18 10.94 -42.19 20.24
C THR A 18 9.71 -42.38 19.36
N GLY A 19 9.71 -41.76 18.16
CA GLY A 19 8.60 -41.85 17.23
C GLY A 19 8.63 -43.08 16.35
N GLU A 20 7.47 -43.56 15.93
CA GLU A 20 7.33 -44.62 14.93
C GLU A 20 6.88 -44.03 13.59
N GLN A 21 7.50 -44.44 12.50
CA GLN A 21 7.12 -44.03 11.17
C GLN A 21 5.81 -44.68 10.76
N VAL A 22 4.75 -43.88 10.56
CA VAL A 22 3.40 -44.34 10.25
C VAL A 22 3.20 -44.71 8.77
N GLY A 23 4.04 -44.19 7.88
CA GLY A 23 3.95 -44.47 6.44
C GLY A 23 5.15 -43.92 5.65
N PRO A 24 5.25 -44.19 4.37
CA PRO A 24 6.34 -43.68 3.53
C PRO A 24 6.24 -42.16 3.37
N PRO A 25 7.37 -41.45 3.21
CA PRO A 25 7.40 -40.05 2.86
C PRO A 25 6.63 -39.79 1.54
N THR A 26 5.78 -38.80 1.56
CA THR A 26 5.06 -38.36 0.34
C THR A 26 5.75 -37.13 -0.23
N VAL A 27 6.03 -37.15 -1.53
CA VAL A 27 6.58 -36.00 -2.26
C VAL A 27 5.43 -35.26 -2.91
N VAL A 28 5.30 -33.98 -2.56
CA VAL A 28 4.32 -33.07 -3.15
C VAL A 28 5.11 -31.99 -3.91
N ARG A 29 4.65 -31.64 -5.10
CA ARG A 29 5.19 -30.49 -5.84
C ARG A 29 4.51 -29.22 -5.35
N ASP A 30 5.22 -28.11 -5.45
CA ASP A 30 4.59 -26.80 -5.29
C ASP A 30 3.45 -26.65 -6.32
N TRP A 31 2.30 -26.17 -5.84
CA TRP A 31 1.10 -25.92 -6.65
C TRP A 31 0.64 -24.48 -6.49
N SER A 32 1.56 -23.54 -6.24
CA SER A 32 1.24 -22.11 -6.23
C SER A 32 0.56 -21.73 -7.54
N TYR A 33 -0.56 -21.04 -7.45
CA TYR A 33 -1.35 -20.59 -8.58
C TYR A 33 -2.05 -19.27 -8.28
N ILE A 34 -2.50 -18.63 -9.34
CA ILE A 34 -3.30 -17.42 -9.31
C ILE A 34 -4.34 -17.49 -10.41
N SER A 35 -5.59 -17.18 -10.08
CA SER A 35 -6.66 -17.11 -11.06
C SER A 35 -6.51 -15.88 -11.95
N GLU A 36 -6.80 -16.02 -13.23
CA GLU A 36 -6.79 -14.89 -14.17
C GLU A 36 -7.86 -13.86 -13.81
N GLU A 37 -9.03 -14.34 -13.37
CA GLU A 37 -10.14 -13.53 -12.89
C GLU A 37 -10.52 -13.99 -11.49
N MET A 38 -10.79 -13.05 -10.59
CA MET A 38 -11.13 -13.34 -9.19
C MET A 38 -12.52 -12.85 -8.79
N ALA A 39 -13.13 -11.99 -9.59
CA ALA A 39 -14.49 -11.51 -9.40
C ALA A 39 -15.10 -11.08 -10.72
N GLY A 40 -16.43 -11.16 -10.79
CA GLY A 40 -17.22 -10.73 -11.93
C GLY A 40 -18.70 -10.66 -11.57
N PRO A 41 -19.58 -10.29 -12.51
CA PRO A 41 -21.00 -10.16 -12.25
C PRO A 41 -21.60 -11.43 -11.63
N GLY A 42 -22.04 -11.34 -10.40
CA GLY A 42 -22.69 -12.44 -9.66
C GLY A 42 -21.76 -13.48 -9.03
N TRP A 43 -20.44 -13.29 -9.08
CA TRP A 43 -19.50 -14.21 -8.44
C TRP A 43 -18.22 -13.51 -7.93
N VAL A 44 -17.59 -14.09 -6.92
CA VAL A 44 -16.30 -13.69 -6.39
C VAL A 44 -15.61 -14.90 -5.77
N SER A 45 -14.30 -15.06 -6.02
CA SER A 45 -13.44 -16.08 -5.43
C SER A 45 -12.62 -15.48 -4.30
N ALA A 46 -12.49 -16.20 -3.18
CA ALA A 46 -11.72 -15.79 -2.03
C ALA A 46 -10.81 -16.91 -1.53
N GLY A 47 -9.74 -16.58 -0.80
CA GLY A 47 -8.77 -17.54 -0.29
C GLY A 47 -8.16 -18.39 -1.40
N ASP A 48 -8.01 -19.68 -1.12
CA ASP A 48 -7.43 -20.64 -2.07
C ASP A 48 -8.23 -20.79 -3.37
N ALA A 49 -9.50 -20.39 -3.41
CA ALA A 49 -10.26 -20.37 -4.66
C ALA A 49 -9.77 -19.25 -5.62
N ALA A 50 -9.16 -18.19 -5.10
CA ALA A 50 -8.63 -17.08 -5.89
C ALA A 50 -7.14 -17.26 -6.22
N CYS A 51 -6.34 -17.61 -5.22
CA CYS A 51 -4.90 -17.82 -5.38
C CYS A 51 -4.34 -18.64 -4.22
N PHE A 52 -3.31 -19.41 -4.49
CA PHE A 52 -2.55 -20.14 -3.49
C PHE A 52 -1.06 -19.90 -3.68
N ILE A 53 -0.37 -19.73 -2.57
CA ILE A 53 1.08 -19.55 -2.55
C ILE A 53 1.70 -20.59 -1.62
N ASP A 54 2.94 -20.97 -1.90
CA ASP A 54 3.76 -21.85 -1.08
C ASP A 54 3.60 -21.55 0.42
N PRO A 55 3.40 -22.57 1.27
CA PRO A 55 3.13 -22.40 2.71
C PRO A 55 4.34 -21.96 3.53
N LEU A 56 5.47 -21.62 2.93
CA LEU A 56 6.71 -21.25 3.60
C LEU A 56 6.51 -20.21 4.71
N PHE A 57 5.68 -19.21 4.47
CA PHE A 57 5.39 -18.13 5.43
C PHE A 57 4.01 -18.25 6.09
N SER A 58 3.31 -19.36 5.86
CA SER A 58 1.96 -19.55 6.39
C SER A 58 0.97 -18.43 6.00
N SER A 59 1.15 -17.82 4.82
CA SER A 59 0.39 -16.66 4.35
C SER A 59 -1.02 -17.00 3.86
N GLY A 60 -1.35 -18.29 3.65
CA GLY A 60 -2.65 -18.71 3.13
C GLY A 60 -3.83 -18.23 3.97
N VAL A 61 -3.74 -18.36 5.30
CA VAL A 61 -4.79 -17.90 6.22
C VAL A 61 -4.97 -16.39 6.16
N HIS A 62 -3.87 -15.64 6.08
CA HIS A 62 -3.92 -14.18 5.92
C HIS A 62 -4.65 -13.79 4.63
N ILE A 63 -4.25 -14.35 3.50
CA ILE A 63 -4.89 -14.09 2.20
C ILE A 63 -6.37 -14.50 2.24
N ALA A 64 -6.72 -15.63 2.85
CA ALA A 64 -8.10 -16.09 2.95
C ALA A 64 -8.97 -15.14 3.78
N LEU A 65 -8.49 -14.67 4.93
CA LEU A 65 -9.22 -13.72 5.78
C LEU A 65 -9.38 -12.36 5.09
N MET A 66 -8.30 -11.83 4.52
CA MET A 66 -8.33 -10.56 3.80
C MET A 66 -9.28 -10.61 2.60
N SER A 67 -9.12 -11.62 1.75
CA SER A 67 -9.99 -11.78 0.58
C SER A 67 -11.45 -12.04 0.97
N GLY A 68 -11.70 -12.74 2.09
CA GLY A 68 -13.04 -12.93 2.64
C GLY A 68 -13.72 -11.61 3.02
N VAL A 69 -12.99 -10.71 3.71
CA VAL A 69 -13.50 -9.37 4.04
C VAL A 69 -13.75 -8.54 2.78
N LEU A 70 -12.78 -8.52 1.84
CA LEU A 70 -12.90 -7.76 0.60
C LEU A 70 -14.02 -8.31 -0.30
N SER A 71 -14.20 -9.63 -0.37
CA SER A 71 -15.28 -10.25 -1.15
C SER A 71 -16.66 -9.92 -0.58
N SER A 72 -16.79 -9.79 0.73
CA SER A 72 -18.06 -9.34 1.34
C SER A 72 -18.38 -7.89 0.94
N ALA A 73 -17.38 -7.00 0.98
CA ALA A 73 -17.55 -5.62 0.52
C ALA A 73 -17.90 -5.54 -0.98
N TYR A 74 -17.26 -6.37 -1.81
CA TYR A 74 -17.59 -6.51 -3.23
C TYR A 74 -19.05 -6.97 -3.44
N ALA A 75 -19.46 -8.01 -2.72
CA ALA A 75 -20.82 -8.55 -2.84
C ALA A 75 -21.88 -7.51 -2.44
N VAL A 76 -21.69 -6.82 -1.30
CA VAL A 76 -22.59 -5.74 -0.86
C VAL A 76 -22.67 -4.66 -1.92
N THR A 77 -21.53 -4.17 -2.41
CA THR A 77 -21.49 -3.13 -3.45
C THR A 77 -22.19 -3.55 -4.72
N SER A 78 -21.92 -4.78 -5.21
CA SER A 78 -22.50 -5.27 -6.46
C SER A 78 -24.02 -5.50 -6.38
N LEU A 79 -24.54 -5.84 -5.18
CA LEU A 79 -25.96 -6.00 -4.96
C LEU A 79 -26.69 -4.65 -4.83
N GLU A 80 -26.08 -3.68 -4.17
CA GLU A 80 -26.67 -2.35 -3.97
C GLU A 80 -26.53 -1.45 -5.21
N SER A 81 -25.43 -1.61 -5.96
CA SER A 81 -25.04 -0.78 -7.11
C SER A 81 -24.45 -1.66 -8.23
N PRO A 82 -25.30 -2.34 -9.03
CA PRO A 82 -24.83 -3.27 -10.07
C PRO A 82 -23.86 -2.66 -11.08
N GLU A 83 -23.96 -1.36 -11.35
CA GLU A 83 -23.04 -0.61 -12.22
C GLU A 83 -21.63 -0.49 -11.65
N MET A 84 -21.47 -0.67 -10.34
CA MET A 84 -20.17 -0.71 -9.65
C MET A 84 -19.50 -2.08 -9.71
N SER A 85 -20.19 -3.13 -10.14
CA SER A 85 -19.68 -4.51 -10.07
C SER A 85 -18.37 -4.68 -10.82
N GLU A 86 -18.29 -4.25 -12.08
CA GLU A 86 -17.09 -4.40 -12.91
C GLU A 86 -15.91 -3.56 -12.38
N PRO A 87 -16.02 -2.24 -12.13
CA PRO A 87 -14.92 -1.46 -11.61
C PRO A 87 -14.47 -1.91 -10.21
N THR A 88 -15.38 -2.44 -9.39
CA THR A 88 -15.06 -2.97 -8.06
C THR A 88 -14.35 -4.32 -8.16
N ALA A 89 -14.74 -5.19 -9.11
CA ALA A 89 -14.05 -6.45 -9.38
C ALA A 89 -12.57 -6.21 -9.73
N ALA A 90 -12.29 -5.22 -10.57
CA ALA A 90 -10.92 -4.85 -10.93
C ALA A 90 -10.10 -4.40 -9.72
N VAL A 91 -10.69 -3.59 -8.81
CA VAL A 91 -10.01 -3.15 -7.59
C VAL A 91 -9.82 -4.30 -6.61
N TYR A 92 -10.82 -5.16 -6.43
CA TYR A 92 -10.71 -6.37 -5.62
C TYR A 92 -9.53 -7.24 -6.07
N GLN A 93 -9.47 -7.53 -7.37
CA GLN A 93 -8.39 -8.30 -7.95
C GLN A 93 -7.03 -7.61 -7.78
N GLU A 94 -6.93 -6.31 -8.03
CA GLU A 94 -5.70 -5.53 -7.79
C GLU A 94 -5.18 -5.67 -6.35
N MET A 95 -6.09 -5.63 -5.36
CA MET A 95 -5.73 -5.76 -3.95
C MET A 95 -5.21 -7.16 -3.62
N ILE A 96 -5.87 -8.22 -4.10
CA ILE A 96 -5.41 -9.60 -3.88
C ILE A 96 -4.07 -9.87 -4.59
N LEU A 97 -3.94 -9.44 -5.84
CA LEU A 97 -2.71 -9.60 -6.63
C LEU A 97 -1.50 -8.95 -5.94
N ARG A 98 -1.70 -7.83 -5.30
CA ARG A 98 -0.65 -7.12 -4.57
C ARG A 98 -0.14 -7.94 -3.40
N GLU A 99 -1.03 -8.46 -2.56
CA GLU A 99 -0.65 -9.30 -1.43
C GLU A 99 0.02 -10.60 -1.90
N TYR A 100 -0.56 -11.24 -2.90
CA TYR A 100 0.03 -12.42 -3.50
C TYR A 100 1.46 -12.17 -4.00
N SER A 101 1.67 -11.07 -4.74
CA SER A 101 2.98 -10.71 -5.29
C SER A 101 4.01 -10.47 -4.20
N LEU A 102 3.63 -9.81 -3.10
CA LEU A 102 4.50 -9.60 -1.96
C LEU A 102 4.99 -10.92 -1.36
N PHE A 103 4.09 -11.84 -1.05
CA PHE A 103 4.46 -13.13 -0.47
C PHE A 103 5.24 -14.00 -1.46
N ARG A 104 4.93 -13.91 -2.74
CA ARG A 104 5.68 -14.60 -3.79
C ARG A 104 7.11 -14.10 -3.90
N GLU A 105 7.32 -12.78 -3.87
CA GLU A 105 8.68 -12.20 -3.86
C GLU A 105 9.47 -12.63 -2.63
N LEU A 106 8.84 -12.65 -1.45
CA LEU A 106 9.46 -13.13 -0.22
C LEU A 106 9.83 -14.62 -0.31
N ALA A 107 8.94 -15.45 -0.85
CA ALA A 107 9.21 -16.88 -1.03
C ALA A 107 10.35 -17.11 -2.01
N ASN A 108 10.35 -16.44 -3.16
CA ASN A 108 11.44 -16.50 -4.14
C ASN A 108 12.78 -16.09 -3.52
N LEU A 109 12.79 -14.97 -2.79
CA LEU A 109 13.98 -14.53 -2.07
C LEU A 109 14.51 -15.63 -1.15
N PHE A 110 13.64 -16.28 -0.39
CA PHE A 110 14.03 -17.30 0.58
C PHE A 110 14.58 -18.55 -0.09
N TYR A 111 14.02 -18.98 -1.20
CA TYR A 111 14.49 -20.14 -1.94
C TYR A 111 15.77 -19.87 -2.76
N GLU A 112 15.92 -18.66 -3.30
CA GLU A 112 17.07 -18.31 -4.15
C GLU A 112 18.35 -18.01 -3.38
N SER A 113 18.24 -17.44 -2.17
CA SER A 113 19.42 -16.93 -1.47
C SER A 113 20.02 -17.90 -0.46
N ASN A 114 20.40 -19.05 -0.87
CA ASN A 114 20.98 -20.12 -0.03
C ASN A 114 22.37 -19.81 0.59
N ARG A 115 22.76 -18.53 0.73
CA ARG A 115 24.17 -18.18 1.01
C ARG A 115 24.47 -17.41 2.29
N SER A 116 23.49 -16.74 2.92
CA SER A 116 23.71 -16.00 4.18
C SER A 116 22.38 -15.58 4.82
N ILE A 117 22.14 -16.00 6.06
CA ILE A 117 20.93 -15.68 6.82
C ILE A 117 20.74 -14.16 6.96
N ASP A 118 21.82 -13.41 7.16
CA ASP A 118 21.77 -11.96 7.34
C ASP A 118 21.26 -11.23 6.10
N SER A 119 21.59 -11.71 4.90
CA SER A 119 21.15 -11.08 3.65
C SER A 119 19.63 -11.22 3.42
N TYR A 120 19.01 -12.31 3.90
CA TYR A 120 17.57 -12.51 3.79
C TYR A 120 16.77 -11.49 4.56
N PHE A 121 17.17 -11.24 5.81
CA PHE A 121 16.46 -10.30 6.66
C PHE A 121 16.53 -8.88 6.10
N TRP A 122 17.65 -8.50 5.53
CA TRP A 122 17.84 -7.19 4.92
C TRP A 122 17.00 -7.03 3.64
N GLU A 123 17.01 -8.04 2.77
CA GLU A 123 16.23 -7.98 1.54
C GLU A 123 14.72 -8.12 1.81
N ALA A 124 14.32 -8.96 2.75
CA ALA A 124 12.93 -9.04 3.19
C ALA A 124 12.44 -7.71 3.78
N ARG A 125 13.29 -7.00 4.53
CA ARG A 125 13.02 -5.65 5.01
C ARG A 125 12.79 -4.68 3.85
N ARG A 126 13.62 -4.74 2.81
CA ARG A 126 13.47 -3.94 1.59
C ARG A 126 12.13 -4.19 0.91
N ILE A 127 11.78 -5.45 0.70
CA ILE A 127 10.52 -5.86 0.06
C ILE A 127 9.32 -5.38 0.88
N ALA A 128 9.39 -5.50 2.21
CA ALA A 128 8.32 -5.12 3.12
C ALA A 128 8.19 -3.61 3.36
N GLY A 129 9.18 -2.80 2.96
CA GLY A 129 9.17 -1.34 3.14
C GLY A 129 9.15 -0.90 4.61
N THR A 130 9.81 -1.63 5.52
CA THR A 130 9.84 -1.33 6.95
C THR A 130 10.90 -0.29 7.32
N ARG A 131 10.69 0.43 8.43
CA ARG A 131 11.57 1.52 8.91
C ARG A 131 12.99 1.04 9.21
N GLU A 132 13.98 1.93 9.06
CA GLU A 132 15.41 1.65 9.34
C GLU A 132 15.72 1.35 10.81
N ASP A 133 14.94 1.89 11.74
CA ASP A 133 15.08 1.67 13.18
C ASP A 133 14.61 0.29 13.65
N THR A 134 13.96 -0.47 12.75
CA THR A 134 13.48 -1.82 13.06
C THR A 134 14.59 -2.83 12.76
N ASP A 135 14.93 -3.69 13.73
CA ASP A 135 15.89 -4.76 13.47
C ASP A 135 15.38 -5.69 12.35
N ALA A 136 16.33 -6.25 11.56
CA ALA A 136 16.01 -7.00 10.35
C ALA A 136 15.10 -8.21 10.62
N ARG A 137 15.23 -8.85 11.80
CA ARG A 137 14.40 -9.99 12.19
C ARG A 137 12.96 -9.57 12.46
N SER A 138 12.75 -8.48 13.18
CA SER A 138 11.42 -7.92 13.45
C SER A 138 10.76 -7.43 12.16
N ALA A 139 11.52 -6.84 11.25
CA ALA A 139 11.04 -6.45 9.93
C ALA A 139 10.59 -7.67 9.10
N PHE A 140 11.37 -8.74 9.11
CA PHE A 140 11.02 -10.00 8.45
C PHE A 140 9.75 -10.61 9.05
N VAL A 141 9.67 -10.72 10.38
CA VAL A 141 8.47 -11.25 11.06
C VAL A 141 7.22 -10.44 10.72
N ARG A 142 7.32 -9.12 10.69
CA ARG A 142 6.22 -8.25 10.26
C ARG A 142 5.80 -8.51 8.82
N ALA A 143 6.75 -8.63 7.90
CA ALA A 143 6.48 -8.91 6.51
C ALA A 143 5.72 -10.23 6.32
N VAL A 144 6.19 -11.31 6.95
CA VAL A 144 5.59 -12.64 6.80
C VAL A 144 4.28 -12.80 7.56
N SER A 145 4.04 -11.99 8.60
CA SER A 145 2.75 -11.99 9.33
C SER A 145 1.65 -11.16 8.64
N GLY A 146 1.92 -10.63 7.45
CA GLY A 146 0.97 -9.75 6.75
C GLY A 146 0.85 -8.36 7.35
N GLN A 147 1.69 -8.02 8.34
CA GLN A 147 1.75 -6.68 8.94
C GLN A 147 2.62 -5.71 8.13
N SER A 148 2.77 -5.95 6.83
CA SER A 148 3.41 -4.98 5.96
C SER A 148 2.54 -3.73 5.91
N VAL A 149 3.11 -2.63 6.37
CA VAL A 149 2.42 -1.34 6.51
C VAL A 149 2.19 -0.76 5.11
N ARG A 150 1.16 -1.22 4.43
CA ARG A 150 0.75 -0.65 3.15
C ARG A 150 -0.64 -0.04 3.27
N GLY A 151 -0.64 1.24 3.19
CA GLY A 151 -1.68 2.21 2.84
C GLY A 151 -3.04 2.11 3.51
N TYR A 152 -3.85 1.13 3.24
CA TYR A 152 -5.25 1.14 3.67
C TYR A 152 -5.52 0.50 5.04
N GLU A 153 -4.71 -0.45 5.50
CA GLU A 153 -4.77 -0.92 6.88
C GLU A 153 -4.42 0.20 7.86
N ARG A 154 -3.48 1.07 7.45
CA ARG A 154 -3.10 2.25 8.20
C ARG A 154 -4.17 3.34 8.20
N ALA A 155 -4.87 3.52 7.10
CA ALA A 155 -5.97 4.47 7.00
C ALA A 155 -7.13 4.11 7.95
N VAL A 156 -7.28 2.83 8.29
CA VAL A 156 -8.29 2.35 9.25
C VAL A 156 -7.80 2.42 10.70
N LEU A 157 -6.49 2.24 10.94
CA LEU A 157 -5.93 2.08 12.29
C LEU A 157 -5.25 3.34 12.86
N GLU A 158 -4.79 4.27 12.03
CA GLU A 158 -4.05 5.45 12.49
C GLU A 158 -4.60 6.74 11.87
N ARG A 159 -5.53 7.37 12.56
CA ARG A 159 -5.81 8.79 12.37
C ARG A 159 -4.65 9.59 12.98
N GLY A 160 -3.70 10.02 12.16
CA GLY A 160 -2.79 11.07 12.56
C GLY A 160 -1.32 11.01 12.16
N ASP A 161 -0.74 9.89 11.79
CA ASP A 161 0.67 9.84 11.42
C ASP A 161 0.90 9.57 9.94
N LEU A 162 1.70 10.45 9.32
CA LEU A 162 2.15 10.34 7.93
C LEU A 162 2.86 9.00 7.68
N PRO A 163 2.51 8.25 6.63
CA PRO A 163 3.17 6.99 6.33
C PRO A 163 4.63 7.23 5.92
N ASN A 164 5.55 6.82 6.78
CA ASN A 164 6.97 6.74 6.45
C ASN A 164 7.24 5.49 5.60
N THR A 165 6.80 5.48 4.38
CA THR A 165 7.12 4.44 3.40
C THR A 165 8.21 4.88 2.46
N VAL A 166 9.36 5.24 3.01
CA VAL A 166 10.49 5.56 2.16
C VAL A 166 11.76 5.16 2.87
N SER A 167 12.19 3.96 2.72
CA SER A 167 13.47 3.61 3.27
C SER A 167 14.38 2.81 2.35
N LEU A 168 14.41 3.06 1.05
CA LEU A 168 15.42 2.36 0.24
C LEU A 168 15.93 3.05 -1.03
N ALA A 169 15.46 4.23 -1.33
CA ALA A 169 16.30 5.16 -2.09
C ALA A 169 16.77 6.26 -1.10
N LEU A 170 17.28 5.83 0.05
CA LEU A 170 17.08 6.55 1.33
C LEU A 170 17.87 7.81 1.47
N ASP A 171 19.08 7.86 1.02
CA ASP A 171 19.89 9.08 1.17
C ASP A 171 19.34 10.19 0.26
N GLY A 172 18.97 9.86 -0.98
CA GLY A 172 18.43 10.83 -1.92
C GLY A 172 17.02 11.31 -1.55
N VAL A 173 16.16 10.43 -1.05
CA VAL A 173 14.79 10.78 -0.66
C VAL A 173 14.76 11.49 0.68
N ALA A 174 15.58 11.07 1.65
CA ALA A 174 15.70 11.77 2.92
C ALA A 174 16.25 13.18 2.71
N GLU A 175 17.21 13.36 1.81
CA GLU A 175 17.74 14.67 1.43
C GLU A 175 16.72 15.52 0.67
N GLU A 176 15.93 14.92 -0.22
CA GLU A 176 14.82 15.59 -0.89
C GLU A 176 13.72 16.02 0.07
N LEU A 177 13.31 15.15 0.99
CA LEU A 177 12.32 15.48 2.03
C LEU A 177 12.81 16.59 2.95
N LYS A 178 14.08 16.55 3.34
CA LYS A 178 14.71 17.61 4.13
C LYS A 178 14.73 18.91 3.37
N THR A 179 15.14 18.89 2.10
CA THR A 179 15.13 20.08 1.23
C THR A 179 13.73 20.66 1.07
N ARG A 180 12.70 19.81 0.92
CA ARG A 180 11.30 20.23 0.87
C ARG A 180 10.83 20.83 2.19
N GLN A 181 11.22 20.23 3.30
CA GLN A 181 10.90 20.73 4.65
C GLN A 181 11.55 22.08 4.91
N ASP A 182 12.84 22.24 4.58
CA ASP A 182 13.57 23.49 4.70
C ASP A 182 12.96 24.59 3.80
N THR A 183 12.56 24.23 2.58
CA THR A 183 11.86 25.13 1.66
C THR A 183 10.53 25.61 2.27
N LEU A 184 9.72 24.71 2.82
CA LEU A 184 8.45 25.06 3.48
C LEU A 184 8.67 25.96 4.70
N HIS A 185 9.75 25.72 5.48
CA HIS A 185 10.10 26.55 6.61
C HIS A 185 10.49 27.97 6.15
N ASN A 186 11.29 28.07 5.11
CA ASN A 186 11.78 29.36 4.57
C ASN A 186 10.67 30.16 3.89
N ILE A 187 9.75 29.52 3.17
CA ILE A 187 8.64 30.19 2.46
C ILE A 187 7.51 30.60 3.43
N GLY A 188 7.34 29.92 4.53
CA GLY A 188 6.38 30.11 5.63
C GLY A 188 5.23 31.12 5.40
N SER A 189 5.51 32.41 5.54
CA SER A 189 4.54 33.50 5.35
C SER A 189 4.27 33.86 3.89
N SER A 190 5.15 33.47 2.96
CA SER A 190 5.06 33.83 1.52
C SER A 190 4.29 32.81 0.68
N ILE A 191 3.80 31.72 1.25
CA ILE A 191 3.00 30.70 0.54
C ILE A 191 1.83 31.30 -0.24
N PRO A 192 1.08 32.31 0.24
CA PRO A 192 -0.02 32.91 -0.54
C PRO A 192 0.42 33.50 -1.88
N ASP A 193 1.64 33.97 -1.98
CA ASP A 193 2.20 34.58 -3.20
C ASP A 193 3.00 33.57 -4.07
N ALA A 194 3.20 32.37 -3.58
CA ALA A 194 3.86 31.28 -4.32
C ALA A 194 3.00 30.80 -5.49
N VAL A 195 3.67 30.33 -6.56
CA VAL A 195 3.03 29.76 -7.75
C VAL A 195 3.27 28.26 -7.78
N PRO A 196 2.34 27.44 -7.29
CA PRO A 196 2.52 26.00 -7.26
C PRO A 196 2.53 25.39 -8.66
N VAL A 197 3.45 24.47 -8.90
CA VAL A 197 3.58 23.70 -10.14
C VAL A 197 3.45 22.21 -9.81
N LEU A 198 2.47 21.54 -10.41
CA LEU A 198 2.30 20.09 -10.24
C LEU A 198 3.48 19.32 -10.85
N HIS A 199 3.82 18.22 -10.22
CA HIS A 199 4.74 17.26 -10.82
C HIS A 199 4.09 16.62 -12.06
N PRO A 200 4.83 16.36 -13.16
CA PRO A 200 4.27 15.75 -14.37
C PRO A 200 3.57 14.40 -14.13
N ASP A 201 4.05 13.61 -13.17
CA ASP A 201 3.48 12.33 -12.81
C ASP A 201 2.36 12.42 -11.77
N ALA A 202 2.10 13.62 -11.22
CA ALA A 202 0.98 13.82 -10.31
C ALA A 202 -0.33 13.75 -11.08
N ARG A 203 -1.21 12.84 -10.67
CA ARG A 203 -2.51 12.64 -11.31
C ARG A 203 -3.60 12.30 -10.31
N ILE A 204 -4.79 12.76 -10.60
CA ILE A 204 -6.01 12.39 -9.88
C ILE A 204 -6.73 11.31 -10.66
N VAL A 205 -7.13 10.25 -9.96
CA VAL A 205 -7.90 9.13 -10.51
C VAL A 205 -9.11 8.90 -9.63
N ARG A 206 -10.28 8.73 -10.22
CA ARG A 206 -11.47 8.26 -9.53
C ARG A 206 -11.61 6.76 -9.75
N LYS A 207 -11.56 6.01 -8.66
CA LYS A 207 -11.80 4.56 -8.68
C LYS A 207 -12.49 4.10 -7.39
N PRO A 208 -13.08 2.90 -7.37
CA PRO A 208 -13.62 2.37 -6.14
C PRO A 208 -12.55 2.27 -5.05
N VAL A 209 -12.91 2.68 -3.84
CA VAL A 209 -12.11 2.56 -2.62
C VAL A 209 -12.96 1.90 -1.54
N LEU A 210 -12.35 1.13 -0.68
CA LEU A 210 -13.05 0.49 0.43
C LEU A 210 -13.41 1.55 1.47
N SER A 211 -14.69 1.61 1.83
CA SER A 211 -15.25 2.54 2.81
C SER A 211 -16.36 1.83 3.57
N GLU A 212 -16.26 1.75 4.89
CA GLU A 212 -17.30 1.22 5.78
C GLU A 212 -17.94 -0.12 5.35
N GLY A 213 -17.11 -1.05 4.86
CA GLY A 213 -17.56 -2.41 4.49
C GLY A 213 -18.14 -2.54 3.08
N ARG A 214 -18.06 -1.50 2.25
CA ARG A 214 -18.42 -1.52 0.83
C ARG A 214 -17.42 -0.69 0.00
N PHE A 215 -17.53 -0.77 -1.30
CA PHE A 215 -16.73 0.07 -2.20
C PHE A 215 -17.55 1.29 -2.65
N GLU A 216 -16.93 2.44 -2.60
CA GLU A 216 -17.47 3.70 -3.07
C GLU A 216 -16.47 4.39 -4.00
N TYR A 217 -16.94 5.21 -4.95
CA TYR A 217 -16.02 6.01 -5.75
C TYR A 217 -15.28 7.02 -4.89
N GLY A 218 -13.98 6.82 -4.77
CA GLY A 218 -13.06 7.75 -4.12
C GLY A 218 -12.18 8.48 -5.13
N VAL A 219 -11.57 9.54 -4.65
CA VAL A 219 -10.58 10.32 -5.39
C VAL A 219 -9.20 9.98 -4.85
N LEU A 220 -8.31 9.50 -5.73
CA LEU A 220 -6.95 9.17 -5.38
C LEU A 220 -5.99 10.12 -6.08
N LEU A 221 -5.07 10.69 -5.31
CA LEU A 221 -3.94 11.44 -5.81
C LEU A 221 -2.73 10.53 -5.88
N TYR A 222 -2.20 10.33 -7.06
CA TYR A 222 -0.90 9.69 -7.30
C TYR A 222 0.16 10.77 -7.34
N SER A 223 1.28 10.53 -6.67
CA SER A 223 2.47 11.40 -6.67
C SER A 223 3.73 10.57 -6.93
N PRO A 224 4.83 11.19 -7.37
CA PRO A 224 6.09 10.49 -7.56
C PRO A 224 6.52 9.72 -6.32
N GLY A 225 7.05 8.51 -6.53
CA GLY A 225 7.50 7.64 -5.44
C GLY A 225 6.39 6.91 -4.68
N ARG A 226 5.10 7.14 -5.00
CA ARG A 226 3.98 6.39 -4.45
C ARG A 226 3.33 5.54 -5.53
N ILE A 227 3.48 4.22 -5.41
CA ILE A 227 2.81 3.25 -6.29
C ILE A 227 1.30 3.27 -6.03
N GLU A 228 0.91 3.54 -4.78
CA GLU A 228 -0.49 3.61 -4.35
C GLU A 228 -0.94 5.07 -4.28
N GLY A 229 -2.10 5.35 -4.88
CA GLY A 229 -2.71 6.67 -4.75
C GLY A 229 -3.17 6.92 -3.30
N THR A 230 -3.06 8.15 -2.85
CA THR A 230 -3.61 8.58 -1.55
C THR A 230 -5.05 9.01 -1.74
N VAL A 231 -5.96 8.43 -0.96
CA VAL A 231 -7.36 8.88 -0.96
C VAL A 231 -7.42 10.32 -0.49
N CYS A 232 -8.00 11.18 -1.26
CA CYS A 232 -8.12 12.60 -0.96
C CYS A 232 -9.58 13.08 -0.98
N SER A 233 -9.80 14.18 -0.26
CA SER A 233 -11.10 14.81 -0.24
C SER A 233 -11.43 15.49 -1.57
N ARG A 234 -12.74 15.72 -1.81
CA ARG A 234 -13.20 16.53 -2.95
C ARG A 234 -12.56 17.93 -2.98
N PHE A 235 -12.23 18.47 -1.82
CA PHE A 235 -11.54 19.74 -1.72
C PHE A 235 -10.13 19.67 -2.34
N VAL A 236 -9.36 18.63 -2.04
CA VAL A 236 -8.02 18.42 -2.60
C VAL A 236 -8.11 18.20 -4.12
N GLU A 237 -9.09 17.42 -4.59
CA GLU A 237 -9.36 17.27 -6.02
C GLU A 237 -9.58 18.62 -6.70
N MET A 238 -10.46 19.45 -6.13
CA MET A 238 -10.72 20.78 -6.66
C MET A 238 -9.47 21.66 -6.65
N LEU A 239 -8.74 21.65 -5.55
CA LEU A 239 -7.51 22.43 -5.40
C LEU A 239 -6.47 22.04 -6.47
N VAL A 240 -6.20 20.76 -6.65
CA VAL A 240 -5.24 20.26 -7.63
C VAL A 240 -5.63 20.66 -9.05
N ASN A 241 -6.92 20.62 -9.38
CA ASN A 241 -7.42 21.05 -10.69
C ASN A 241 -7.25 22.56 -10.95
N TYR A 242 -7.08 23.38 -9.90
CA TYR A 242 -6.81 24.83 -10.05
C TYR A 242 -5.33 25.17 -10.10
N ILE A 243 -4.42 24.21 -9.86
CA ILE A 243 -2.97 24.42 -9.97
C ILE A 243 -2.59 24.38 -11.44
N ASP A 244 -2.43 25.56 -12.03
CA ASP A 244 -2.12 25.75 -13.46
C ASP A 244 -0.63 26.13 -13.72
N GLY A 245 0.19 26.18 -12.66
CA GLY A 245 1.59 26.59 -12.74
C GLY A 245 1.81 28.09 -13.05
N ARG A 246 0.76 28.90 -13.00
CA ARG A 246 0.79 30.33 -13.30
C ARG A 246 0.11 31.19 -12.23
N SER A 247 -0.92 30.64 -11.61
CA SER A 247 -1.71 31.34 -10.59
C SER A 247 -1.06 31.21 -9.22
N THR A 248 -1.05 32.31 -8.45
CA THR A 248 -0.59 32.26 -7.06
C THR A 248 -1.61 31.51 -6.18
N VAL A 249 -1.15 30.97 -5.05
CA VAL A 249 -2.01 30.32 -4.06
C VAL A 249 -3.18 31.23 -3.66
N LYS A 250 -2.94 32.54 -3.50
CA LYS A 250 -3.98 33.53 -3.21
C LYS A 250 -5.03 33.62 -4.33
N GLN A 251 -4.60 33.58 -5.60
CA GLN A 251 -5.54 33.59 -6.74
C GLN A 251 -6.34 32.31 -6.82
N ILE A 252 -5.71 31.15 -6.56
CA ILE A 252 -6.36 29.84 -6.50
C ILE A 252 -7.42 29.85 -5.38
N THR A 253 -7.04 30.30 -4.16
CA THR A 253 -7.98 30.45 -3.03
C THR A 253 -9.20 31.27 -3.39
N LYS A 254 -9.01 32.41 -4.06
CA LYS A 254 -10.12 33.28 -4.49
C LYS A 254 -11.05 32.61 -5.51
N ARG A 255 -10.50 31.77 -6.42
CA ARG A 255 -11.31 30.99 -7.37
C ARG A 255 -12.11 29.90 -6.66
N LEU A 256 -11.48 29.18 -5.72
CA LEU A 256 -12.14 28.16 -4.91
C LEU A 256 -13.28 28.75 -4.05
N ALA A 257 -13.05 29.94 -3.45
CA ALA A 257 -14.06 30.62 -2.62
C ALA A 257 -15.32 30.97 -3.40
N LYS A 258 -15.23 31.24 -4.71
CA LYS A 258 -16.39 31.50 -5.55
C LYS A 258 -17.27 30.27 -5.81
N GLN A 259 -16.72 29.07 -5.65
CA GLN A 259 -17.47 27.82 -5.83
C GLN A 259 -17.94 27.20 -4.50
N ALA A 260 -17.40 27.65 -3.38
CA ALA A 260 -17.76 27.16 -2.05
C ALA A 260 -18.92 28.01 -1.51
N GLU A 261 -20.13 27.51 -1.62
CA GLU A 261 -21.37 28.24 -1.30
C GLU A 261 -21.54 28.68 0.17
N ASN A 262 -20.75 28.16 1.12
CA ASN A 262 -20.90 28.43 2.55
C ASN A 262 -19.60 28.60 3.34
N THR A 263 -18.48 28.90 2.69
CA THR A 263 -17.17 29.00 3.38
C THR A 263 -16.59 30.39 3.16
N SER A 264 -16.20 31.09 4.24
CA SER A 264 -15.54 32.39 4.12
C SER A 264 -14.17 32.25 3.44
N GLU A 265 -13.77 33.26 2.65
CA GLU A 265 -12.44 33.27 2.00
C GLU A 265 -11.32 33.14 3.03
N GLU A 266 -11.51 33.67 4.23
CA GLU A 266 -10.52 33.64 5.32
C GLU A 266 -10.33 32.23 5.86
N ALA A 267 -11.40 31.49 6.16
CA ALA A 267 -11.34 30.10 6.56
C ALA A 267 -10.72 29.19 5.48
N LEU A 268 -11.08 29.46 4.21
CA LEU A 268 -10.56 28.71 3.07
C LEU A 268 -9.05 28.93 2.86
N ARG A 269 -8.55 30.12 3.21
CA ARG A 269 -7.13 30.47 3.04
C ARG A 269 -6.21 29.56 3.84
N ASP A 270 -6.55 29.26 5.09
CA ASP A 270 -5.75 28.41 5.94
C ASP A 270 -5.78 26.95 5.46
N TYR A 271 -6.96 26.45 5.05
CA TYR A 271 -7.09 25.11 4.47
C TYR A 271 -6.28 24.95 3.17
N VAL A 272 -6.35 25.93 2.27
CA VAL A 272 -5.56 25.91 1.01
C VAL A 272 -4.08 25.93 1.32
N LYS A 273 -3.63 26.80 2.23
CA LYS A 273 -2.24 26.90 2.64
C LYS A 273 -1.69 25.57 3.16
N GLU A 274 -2.42 24.92 4.08
CA GLU A 274 -2.00 23.64 4.62
C GLU A 274 -2.03 22.52 3.56
N ALA A 275 -3.07 22.48 2.72
CA ALA A 275 -3.14 21.52 1.63
C ALA A 275 -1.98 21.69 0.63
N ILE A 276 -1.60 22.91 0.27
CA ILE A 276 -0.44 23.18 -0.61
C ILE A 276 0.85 22.70 0.02
N LYS A 277 1.04 22.90 1.35
CA LYS A 277 2.22 22.39 2.05
C LYS A 277 2.30 20.86 1.99
N ILE A 278 1.17 20.20 2.28
CA ILE A 278 1.07 18.73 2.24
C ILE A 278 1.36 18.22 0.83
N LEU A 279 0.72 18.79 -0.19
CA LEU A 279 0.92 18.41 -1.59
C LEU A 279 2.36 18.62 -2.05
N TYR A 280 3.01 19.68 -1.59
CA TYR A 280 4.43 19.93 -1.87
C TYR A 280 5.32 18.92 -1.14
N PHE A 281 5.08 18.68 0.15
CA PHE A 281 5.85 17.71 0.92
C PHE A 281 5.71 16.28 0.35
N GLU A 282 4.52 15.91 -0.07
CA GLU A 282 4.21 14.61 -0.69
C GLU A 282 4.71 14.46 -2.13
N GLY A 283 5.29 15.49 -2.71
CA GLY A 283 5.85 15.45 -4.05
C GLY A 283 4.83 15.66 -5.18
N ALA A 284 3.56 15.83 -4.88
CA ALA A 284 2.54 16.14 -5.90
C ALA A 284 2.74 17.53 -6.51
N ILE A 285 3.22 18.48 -5.71
CA ILE A 285 3.71 19.77 -6.19
C ILE A 285 5.25 19.71 -6.29
N GLN A 286 5.77 19.99 -7.46
CA GLN A 286 7.20 19.97 -7.74
C GLN A 286 7.90 21.25 -7.26
N ARG A 287 7.23 22.39 -7.40
CA ARG A 287 7.76 23.72 -7.06
C ARG A 287 6.66 24.62 -6.51
N LEU A 288 7.04 25.46 -5.55
CA LEU A 288 6.25 26.56 -5.02
C LEU A 288 6.79 27.91 -5.49
#